data_077205be393b21f5754d793cb8a6195d
#
_entry.id   077205be393b21f5754d793cb8a6195d
#
_cell.length_a   1.000
_cell.length_b   1.000
_cell.length_c   1.000
_cell.angle_alpha   90.00
_cell.angle_beta   90.00
_cell.angle_gamma   90.00
#
_symmetry.space_group_name_H-M   'P 1'
#
loop_
_entity.id
_entity.type
_entity.pdbx_description
1 polymer ?
#
loop_
_entity_poly.entity_id
_entity_poly.type
_entity_poly.pdbx_seq_one_letter_code
_entity_poly.pdbx_strand_id
1 'polypeptide(L)'
;MRILLISSSYNGLCQRAHVELDGLGHDISITLALSADDIRKAVTLFQPDLIICPFLKEKIPEDVWSRHLCIILHPGIKGDRGPSSLDWAIMNGEEEWGVTALQAVEEMDAGDIWATATFKMRRGGKASLYRREVTRAAIKAMLEAVGRIESRAFVPEPLDYSQPEVRGQLRPLMKQTDRAIDWEVDNVEIILRKINAADSFPGVLDTINGEEYYLFGAHEENRLQGWQPGEIIAQRHGAICRAAIDGAVWISHLKRKNHEKLPFYKRLLSRDKRLDFKLPAAMVMGNALSDVPESPIDPLYMGNDKTFKELWYEERNQVGYLHFDFHNGAMCTDQCRRLLESYRMAARRPTKVLVLMGGTDFWSNGIHLNIIEAADNPANESWRNINAIDDIVLEIITTETKLTISSVWGGAGAGGAMAILAADFVWAREGVIFNPHYKTMGLYGSEYWTYLLPKRVGPVKALELTETPLPIGMKKAKAIGYIDEILPDTHAEYHEQLSRKAEALAASPEYVRMLADKRERRRRDELARPLSAYRAAELQHMKTNFAGKFYGGEVNYHEARYNFVHKIRPKETAAYLAKHMRLDMARFNELRQPLAY
;
A
#
# COMPACT_ATOMS: atom_id res chain seq x y z
N MET A 1 26.30 -12.33 -2.99
CA MET A 1 26.18 -12.78 -1.57
C MET A 1 24.88 -13.53 -1.36
N ARG A 2 24.82 -14.37 -0.33
CA ARG A 2 23.58 -14.96 0.21
C ARG A 2 23.04 -14.01 1.28
N ILE A 3 21.90 -13.41 1.06
CA ILE A 3 21.33 -12.40 1.95
C ILE A 3 20.00 -12.91 2.55
N LEU A 4 19.93 -12.99 3.87
CA LEU A 4 18.71 -13.32 4.59
C LEU A 4 17.98 -12.03 4.99
N LEU A 5 16.78 -11.83 4.48
CA LEU A 5 15.88 -10.77 4.95
C LEU A 5 15.09 -11.27 6.17
N ILE A 6 15.24 -10.61 7.31
CA ILE A 6 14.45 -10.85 8.53
C ILE A 6 13.47 -9.70 8.70
N SER A 7 12.17 -9.98 8.76
CA SER A 7 11.15 -8.93 8.84
C SER A 7 9.97 -9.35 9.71
N SER A 8 9.35 -8.40 10.42
CA SER A 8 8.10 -8.64 11.17
C SER A 8 6.90 -8.87 10.24
N SER A 9 6.99 -8.44 8.98
CA SER A 9 5.99 -8.68 7.92
C SER A 9 6.58 -8.44 6.54
N TYR A 10 6.09 -9.14 5.52
CA TYR A 10 6.49 -8.92 4.13
C TYR A 10 5.77 -7.70 3.54
N ASN A 11 6.03 -6.53 4.14
CA ASN A 11 5.46 -5.24 3.73
C ASN A 11 6.15 -4.65 2.49
N GLY A 12 5.66 -3.49 2.01
CA GLY A 12 6.18 -2.85 0.80
C GLY A 12 7.69 -2.55 0.82
N LEU A 13 8.25 -2.17 1.98
CA LEU A 13 9.71 -1.97 2.13
C LEU A 13 10.47 -3.29 1.98
N CYS A 14 10.00 -4.36 2.63
CA CYS A 14 10.63 -5.68 2.51
C CYS A 14 10.52 -6.23 1.08
N GLN A 15 9.38 -6.04 0.41
CA GLN A 15 9.20 -6.40 -1.00
C GLN A 15 10.15 -5.61 -1.91
N ARG A 16 10.29 -4.30 -1.67
CA ARG A 16 11.22 -3.47 -2.44
C ARG A 16 12.67 -3.89 -2.21
N ALA A 17 13.08 -4.14 -0.97
CA ALA A 17 14.43 -4.63 -0.64
C ALA A 17 14.71 -5.96 -1.35
N HIS A 18 13.76 -6.91 -1.31
CA HIS A 18 13.87 -8.18 -2.02
C HIS A 18 14.10 -7.98 -3.52
N VAL A 19 13.25 -7.19 -4.18
CA VAL A 19 13.33 -6.96 -5.63
C VAL A 19 14.64 -6.27 -6.04
N GLU A 20 15.12 -5.29 -5.27
CA GLU A 20 16.37 -4.60 -5.59
C GLU A 20 17.59 -5.51 -5.43
N LEU A 21 17.64 -6.27 -4.35
CA LEU A 21 18.77 -7.19 -4.09
C LEU A 21 18.78 -8.38 -5.05
N ASP A 22 17.62 -8.95 -5.38
CA ASP A 22 17.49 -10.00 -6.41
C ASP A 22 17.93 -9.46 -7.78
N GLY A 23 17.55 -8.22 -8.11
CA GLY A 23 17.96 -7.54 -9.33
C GLY A 23 19.45 -7.26 -9.46
N LEU A 24 20.21 -7.25 -8.34
CA LEU A 24 21.67 -7.18 -8.30
C LEU A 24 22.34 -8.56 -8.36
N GLY A 25 21.56 -9.65 -8.43
CA GLY A 25 22.07 -11.01 -8.55
C GLY A 25 22.44 -11.65 -7.20
N HIS A 26 21.95 -11.13 -6.08
CA HIS A 26 22.13 -11.78 -4.78
C HIS A 26 21.17 -12.97 -4.64
N ASP A 27 21.59 -13.99 -3.88
CA ASP A 27 20.74 -15.11 -3.47
C ASP A 27 19.95 -14.74 -2.21
N ILE A 28 18.63 -14.51 -2.36
CA ILE A 28 17.80 -13.95 -1.29
C ILE A 28 16.88 -15.03 -0.72
N SER A 29 16.84 -15.13 0.61
CA SER A 29 15.78 -15.82 1.35
C SER A 29 15.13 -14.87 2.36
N ILE A 30 13.88 -15.12 2.70
CA ILE A 30 13.10 -14.27 3.62
C ILE A 30 12.58 -15.13 4.75
N THR A 31 12.69 -14.64 5.99
CA THR A 31 12.00 -15.20 7.15
C THR A 31 11.20 -14.12 7.87
N LEU A 32 10.00 -14.48 8.32
CA LEU A 32 9.23 -13.64 9.22
C LEU A 32 9.69 -13.91 10.66
N ALA A 33 9.96 -12.85 11.40
CA ALA A 33 10.36 -12.91 12.81
C ALA A 33 9.13 -13.23 13.70
N LEU A 34 8.59 -14.45 13.59
CA LEU A 34 7.45 -14.91 14.38
C LEU A 34 7.92 -15.35 15.78
N SER A 35 9.13 -15.93 15.85
CA SER A 35 9.83 -16.29 17.07
C SER A 35 11.35 -16.19 16.90
N ALA A 36 12.09 -16.21 18.00
CA ALA A 36 13.55 -16.31 17.98
C ALA A 36 14.05 -17.60 17.30
N ASP A 37 13.31 -18.70 17.45
CA ASP A 37 13.65 -19.99 16.87
C ASP A 37 13.47 -20.02 15.36
N ASP A 38 12.46 -19.31 14.81
CA ASP A 38 12.31 -19.16 13.37
C ASP A 38 13.50 -18.42 12.74
N ILE A 39 14.00 -17.40 13.43
CA ILE A 39 15.21 -16.66 13.01
C ILE A 39 16.42 -17.61 13.02
N ARG A 40 16.68 -18.33 14.12
CA ARG A 40 17.78 -19.28 14.24
C ARG A 40 17.72 -20.37 13.17
N LYS A 41 16.52 -20.95 12.97
CA LYS A 41 16.30 -21.97 11.94
C LYS A 41 16.65 -21.45 10.55
N ALA A 42 16.17 -20.26 10.20
CA ALA A 42 16.44 -19.65 8.91
C ALA A 42 17.94 -19.39 8.70
N VAL A 43 18.64 -18.87 9.70
CA VAL A 43 20.10 -18.65 9.67
C VAL A 43 20.84 -19.97 9.49
N THR A 44 20.49 -21.00 10.29
CA THR A 44 21.14 -22.32 10.22
C THR A 44 20.95 -22.99 8.86
N LEU A 45 19.76 -22.93 8.28
CA LEU A 45 19.46 -23.56 6.99
C LEU A 45 20.02 -22.77 5.80
N PHE A 46 19.95 -21.44 5.85
CA PHE A 46 20.37 -20.61 4.74
C PHE A 46 21.86 -20.31 4.74
N GLN A 47 22.51 -20.26 5.91
CA GLN A 47 23.93 -19.87 6.06
C GLN A 47 24.22 -18.54 5.34
N PRO A 48 23.63 -17.41 5.75
CA PRO A 48 23.74 -16.15 5.06
C PRO A 48 25.15 -15.52 5.23
N ASP A 49 25.64 -14.86 4.19
CA ASP A 49 26.80 -13.96 4.26
C ASP A 49 26.45 -12.66 4.95
N LEU A 50 25.17 -12.22 4.82
CA LEU A 50 24.65 -10.97 5.35
C LEU A 50 23.18 -11.14 5.75
N ILE A 51 22.81 -10.54 6.87
CA ILE A 51 21.42 -10.43 7.31
C ILE A 51 20.99 -8.95 7.20
N ILE A 52 19.84 -8.71 6.58
CA ILE A 52 19.25 -7.36 6.51
C ILE A 52 17.85 -7.39 7.11
N CYS A 53 17.53 -6.39 7.94
CA CYS A 53 16.27 -6.24 8.63
C CYS A 53 15.53 -4.99 8.12
N PRO A 54 14.75 -5.08 7.04
CA PRO A 54 14.07 -3.93 6.45
C PRO A 54 12.97 -3.35 7.35
N PHE A 55 12.28 -4.22 8.09
CA PHE A 55 11.20 -3.86 9.01
C PHE A 55 11.12 -4.87 10.14
N LEU A 56 11.74 -4.57 11.25
CA LEU A 56 11.82 -5.47 12.39
C LEU A 56 11.36 -4.78 13.68
N LYS A 57 10.45 -5.42 14.40
CA LYS A 57 9.96 -4.99 15.72
C LYS A 57 10.47 -5.89 16.84
N GLU A 58 10.82 -7.11 16.50
CA GLU A 58 11.33 -8.14 17.38
C GLU A 58 12.85 -7.99 17.55
N LYS A 59 13.39 -8.34 18.72
CA LYS A 59 14.85 -8.33 18.96
C LYS A 59 15.48 -9.52 18.23
N ILE A 60 16.60 -9.30 17.54
CA ILE A 60 17.42 -10.38 16.97
C ILE A 60 18.10 -11.14 18.12
N PRO A 61 18.08 -12.49 18.14
CA PRO A 61 18.78 -13.25 19.16
C PRO A 61 20.28 -12.94 19.20
N GLU A 62 20.87 -12.90 20.41
CA GLU A 62 22.29 -12.60 20.63
C GLU A 62 23.23 -13.55 19.87
N ASP A 63 22.92 -14.85 19.91
CA ASP A 63 23.67 -15.88 19.22
C ASP A 63 23.63 -15.75 17.68
N VAL A 64 22.75 -14.90 17.14
CA VAL A 64 22.67 -14.55 15.71
C VAL A 64 23.48 -13.29 15.43
N TRP A 65 23.18 -12.14 16.08
CA TRP A 65 23.85 -10.89 15.75
C TRP A 65 25.35 -10.85 16.18
N SER A 66 25.75 -11.66 17.18
CA SER A 66 27.16 -11.76 17.57
C SER A 66 28.05 -12.56 16.60
N ARG A 67 27.42 -13.40 15.73
CA ARG A 67 28.14 -14.26 14.77
C ARG A 67 27.92 -13.89 13.32
N HIS A 68 26.88 -13.12 13.02
CA HIS A 68 26.54 -12.68 11.68
C HIS A 68 26.41 -11.16 11.63
N LEU A 69 26.89 -10.57 10.53
CA LEU A 69 26.65 -9.16 10.29
C LEU A 69 25.15 -8.96 10.00
N CYS A 70 24.46 -8.23 10.90
CA CYS A 70 23.06 -7.92 10.81
C CYS A 70 22.88 -6.41 10.65
N ILE A 71 22.30 -5.97 9.52
CA ILE A 71 22.02 -4.56 9.22
C ILE A 71 20.55 -4.27 9.46
N ILE A 72 20.26 -3.33 10.34
CA ILE A 72 18.93 -2.82 10.64
C ILE A 72 18.70 -1.55 9.83
N LEU A 73 17.56 -1.43 9.16
CA LEU A 73 17.12 -0.19 8.51
C LEU A 73 16.23 0.59 9.48
N HIS A 74 16.83 1.39 10.35
CA HIS A 74 16.13 2.20 11.33
C HIS A 74 15.52 3.45 10.66
N PRO A 75 14.20 3.74 10.81
CA PRO A 75 13.54 4.89 10.18
C PRO A 75 13.79 6.19 10.96
N GLY A 76 15.04 6.48 11.24
CA GLY A 76 15.51 7.63 12.00
C GLY A 76 16.79 8.24 11.41
N ILE A 77 17.01 9.52 11.69
CA ILE A 77 18.27 10.20 11.38
C ILE A 77 19.42 9.63 12.23
N LYS A 78 20.66 9.94 11.86
CA LYS A 78 21.85 9.54 12.61
C LYS A 78 21.71 9.91 14.09
N GLY A 79 21.78 8.90 14.96
CA GLY A 79 21.62 9.04 16.41
C GLY A 79 20.19 8.92 16.95
N ASP A 80 19.17 8.90 16.09
CA ASP A 80 17.81 8.61 16.54
C ASP A 80 17.65 7.13 16.90
N ARG A 81 17.00 6.87 18.06
CA ARG A 81 16.84 5.53 18.61
C ARG A 81 15.46 5.38 19.23
N GLY A 82 14.92 4.17 19.17
CA GLY A 82 13.69 3.81 19.84
C GLY A 82 12.50 3.54 18.89
N PRO A 83 11.39 3.02 19.45
CA PRO A 83 10.33 2.37 18.66
C PRO A 83 9.35 3.32 17.96
N SER A 84 9.37 4.62 18.25
CA SER A 84 8.42 5.62 17.73
C SER A 84 9.09 6.77 16.98
N SER A 85 10.21 6.50 16.34
CA SER A 85 11.04 7.47 15.63
C SER A 85 10.22 8.40 14.72
N LEU A 86 9.52 7.84 13.73
CA LEU A 86 8.72 8.62 12.78
C LEU A 86 7.48 9.27 13.41
N ASP A 87 6.90 8.66 14.47
CA ASP A 87 5.79 9.28 15.23
C ASP A 87 6.24 10.62 15.84
N TRP A 88 7.40 10.62 16.49
CA TRP A 88 7.97 11.83 17.10
C TRP A 88 8.39 12.86 16.05
N ALA A 89 8.95 12.44 14.93
CA ALA A 89 9.30 13.35 13.85
C ALA A 89 8.08 14.12 13.33
N ILE A 90 6.95 13.43 13.10
CA ILE A 90 5.70 14.06 12.65
C ILE A 90 5.13 14.98 13.74
N MET A 91 5.09 14.52 14.99
CA MET A 91 4.59 15.31 16.13
C MET A 91 5.36 16.62 16.32
N ASN A 92 6.68 16.56 16.23
CA ASN A 92 7.54 17.73 16.39
C ASN A 92 7.54 18.64 15.15
N GLY A 93 6.97 18.20 14.03
CA GLY A 93 6.99 18.94 12.78
C GLY A 93 8.39 19.07 12.19
N GLU A 94 9.21 18.02 12.30
CA GLU A 94 10.55 18.00 11.71
C GLU A 94 10.47 18.26 10.20
N GLU A 95 11.30 19.13 9.68
CA GLU A 95 11.34 19.47 8.25
C GLU A 95 12.17 18.49 7.43
N GLU A 96 13.13 17.83 8.07
CA GLU A 96 13.99 16.79 7.50
C GLU A 96 14.06 15.58 8.42
N TRP A 97 13.99 14.40 7.84
CA TRP A 97 14.16 13.14 8.54
C TRP A 97 15.04 12.18 7.74
N GLY A 98 15.20 10.92 8.20
CA GLY A 98 16.09 10.00 7.50
C GLY A 98 15.88 8.53 7.85
N VAL A 99 16.73 7.73 7.26
CA VAL A 99 16.92 6.31 7.58
C VAL A 99 18.39 6.05 7.78
N THR A 100 18.71 5.31 8.84
CA THR A 100 20.06 4.86 9.17
C THR A 100 20.17 3.35 9.04
N ALA A 101 21.08 2.87 8.20
CA ALA A 101 21.48 1.46 8.12
C ALA A 101 22.59 1.24 9.14
N LEU A 102 22.29 0.52 10.21
CA LEU A 102 23.20 0.31 11.34
C LEU A 102 23.35 -1.18 11.68
N GLN A 103 24.46 -1.54 12.26
CA GLN A 103 24.73 -2.89 12.71
C GLN A 103 23.93 -3.21 13.98
N ALA A 104 23.36 -4.42 14.03
CA ALA A 104 22.72 -4.90 15.25
C ALA A 104 23.76 -5.18 16.34
N VAL A 105 23.51 -4.65 17.54
CA VAL A 105 24.30 -4.88 18.76
C VAL A 105 23.34 -5.12 19.92
N GLU A 106 23.87 -5.32 21.14
CA GLU A 106 23.03 -5.54 22.33
C GLU A 106 22.08 -4.39 22.60
N GLU A 107 22.57 -3.16 22.47
CA GLU A 107 21.80 -1.94 22.67
C GLU A 107 21.01 -1.58 21.40
N MET A 108 19.71 -1.38 21.53
CA MET A 108 18.80 -1.13 20.39
C MET A 108 19.17 0.17 19.66
N ASP A 109 19.31 0.07 18.33
CA ASP A 109 19.59 1.16 17.40
C ASP A 109 20.87 1.95 17.72
N ALA A 110 21.87 1.32 18.38
CA ALA A 110 23.10 1.96 18.85
C ALA A 110 24.38 1.45 18.16
N GLY A 111 24.27 0.54 17.22
CA GLY A 111 25.43 -0.03 16.54
C GLY A 111 26.07 0.88 15.50
N ASP A 112 27.22 0.44 14.99
CA ASP A 112 27.99 1.16 13.99
C ASP A 112 27.17 1.43 12.72
N ILE A 113 27.36 2.60 12.13
CA ILE A 113 26.60 3.12 11.01
C ILE A 113 27.27 2.75 9.70
N TRP A 114 26.53 2.02 8.86
CA TRP A 114 26.96 1.61 7.52
C TRP A 114 26.57 2.61 6.43
N ALA A 115 25.42 3.24 6.56
CA ALA A 115 24.94 4.28 5.62
C ALA A 115 23.81 5.09 6.24
N THR A 116 23.59 6.30 5.73
CA THR A 116 22.44 7.15 6.08
C THR A 116 21.86 7.78 4.83
N ALA A 117 20.54 8.01 4.84
CA ALA A 117 19.89 8.78 3.79
C ALA A 117 18.83 9.68 4.40
N THR A 118 18.85 10.97 4.06
CA THR A 118 17.88 11.96 4.52
C THR A 118 16.84 12.30 3.45
N PHE A 119 15.70 12.85 3.88
CA PHE A 119 14.63 13.32 3.01
C PHE A 119 13.88 14.48 3.68
N LYS A 120 13.30 15.36 2.84
CA LYS A 120 12.39 16.40 3.33
C LYS A 120 11.08 15.76 3.79
N MET A 121 10.63 16.13 4.99
CA MET A 121 9.35 15.70 5.52
C MET A 121 8.20 16.37 4.77
N ARG A 122 7.29 15.55 4.27
CA ARG A 122 6.03 15.99 3.67
C ARG A 122 4.93 15.97 4.73
N ARG A 123 3.98 16.90 4.66
CA ARG A 123 2.74 16.77 5.44
C ARG A 123 1.96 15.54 4.98
N GLY A 124 1.59 14.68 5.90
CA GLY A 124 0.84 13.45 5.61
C GLY A 124 0.92 12.40 6.72
N GLY A 125 0.11 11.36 6.60
CA GLY A 125 0.07 10.27 7.56
C GLY A 125 1.37 9.47 7.59
N LYS A 126 1.71 8.95 8.78
CA LYS A 126 2.89 8.12 9.02
C LYS A 126 3.04 6.98 8.02
N ALA A 127 1.94 6.27 7.73
CA ALA A 127 1.97 5.15 6.79
C ALA A 127 2.30 5.60 5.36
N SER A 128 1.82 6.79 4.95
CA SER A 128 2.12 7.38 3.65
C SER A 128 3.59 7.76 3.53
N LEU A 129 4.15 8.44 4.55
CA LEU A 129 5.59 8.76 4.62
C LEU A 129 6.44 7.49 4.61
N TYR A 130 6.03 6.46 5.37
CA TYR A 130 6.77 5.19 5.43
C TYR A 130 6.82 4.48 4.07
N ARG A 131 5.70 4.46 3.33
CA ARG A 131 5.61 3.80 2.01
C ARG A 131 6.44 4.51 0.94
N ARG A 132 6.73 5.80 1.07
CA ARG A 132 7.42 6.61 0.05
C ARG A 132 8.77 7.12 0.52
N GLU A 133 8.79 8.19 1.29
CA GLU A 133 10.03 8.89 1.68
C GLU A 133 10.95 7.95 2.48
N VAL A 134 10.43 7.28 3.50
CA VAL A 134 11.20 6.33 4.32
C VAL A 134 11.65 5.13 3.48
N THR A 135 10.75 4.53 2.68
CA THR A 135 11.12 3.38 1.83
C THR A 135 12.20 3.76 0.84
N ARG A 136 12.12 4.93 0.17
CA ARG A 136 13.16 5.40 -0.75
C ARG A 136 14.51 5.59 -0.05
N ALA A 137 14.52 6.26 1.10
CA ALA A 137 15.74 6.48 1.89
C ALA A 137 16.31 5.15 2.41
N ALA A 138 15.45 4.23 2.88
CA ALA A 138 15.85 2.90 3.35
C ALA A 138 16.51 2.07 2.25
N ILE A 139 15.95 2.06 1.04
CA ILE A 139 16.54 1.36 -0.09
C ILE A 139 17.87 1.99 -0.49
N LYS A 140 17.96 3.32 -0.52
CA LYS A 140 19.23 4.01 -0.79
C LYS A 140 20.31 3.64 0.24
N ALA A 141 20.01 3.74 1.53
CA ALA A 141 20.93 3.39 2.60
C ALA A 141 21.29 1.89 2.58
N MET A 142 20.33 1.02 2.30
CA MET A 142 20.57 -0.42 2.18
C MET A 142 21.55 -0.75 1.04
N LEU A 143 21.30 -0.22 -0.15
CA LEU A 143 22.16 -0.49 -1.32
C LEU A 143 23.57 0.06 -1.12
N GLU A 144 23.70 1.22 -0.49
CA GLU A 144 25.00 1.79 -0.12
C GLU A 144 25.71 0.92 0.91
N ALA A 145 25.03 0.47 1.97
CA ALA A 145 25.59 -0.44 2.97
C ALA A 145 26.03 -1.76 2.34
N VAL A 146 25.22 -2.37 1.47
CA VAL A 146 25.59 -3.61 0.74
C VAL A 146 26.82 -3.41 -0.12
N GLY A 147 26.92 -2.32 -0.88
CA GLY A 147 28.10 -2.02 -1.69
C GLY A 147 29.37 -1.80 -0.84
N ARG A 148 29.24 -1.15 0.33
CA ARG A 148 30.34 -0.97 1.29
C ARG A 148 30.81 -2.31 1.88
N ILE A 149 29.88 -3.20 2.22
CA ILE A 149 30.17 -4.55 2.71
C ILE A 149 30.89 -5.39 1.64
N GLU A 150 30.43 -5.33 0.39
CA GLU A 150 31.06 -6.06 -0.72
C GLU A 150 32.46 -5.57 -1.03
N SER A 151 32.71 -4.26 -0.94
CA SER A 151 34.03 -3.66 -1.21
C SER A 151 35.09 -4.05 -0.17
N ARG A 152 34.65 -4.41 1.05
CA ARG A 152 35.51 -4.71 2.21
C ARG A 152 36.50 -3.60 2.58
N ALA A 153 36.36 -2.43 1.98
CA ALA A 153 37.28 -1.29 2.20
C ALA A 153 36.71 -0.26 3.19
N PHE A 154 35.41 -0.36 3.50
CA PHE A 154 34.71 0.58 4.37
C PHE A 154 34.74 0.09 5.84
N VAL A 155 35.06 1.00 6.74
CA VAL A 155 34.95 0.78 8.19
C VAL A 155 33.68 1.54 8.64
N PRO A 156 32.70 0.86 9.24
CA PRO A 156 31.47 1.54 9.68
C PRO A 156 31.77 2.55 10.78
N GLU A 157 31.04 3.63 10.81
CA GLU A 157 31.21 4.72 11.74
C GLU A 157 30.59 4.38 13.10
N PRO A 158 31.32 4.46 14.21
CA PRO A 158 30.72 4.33 15.53
C PRO A 158 29.73 5.47 15.78
N LEU A 159 28.65 5.16 16.51
CA LEU A 159 27.69 6.18 16.93
C LEU A 159 28.32 7.06 18.02
N ASP A 160 28.63 8.30 17.66
CA ASP A 160 29.28 9.28 18.56
C ASP A 160 28.42 10.55 18.66
N TYR A 161 27.75 10.75 19.80
CA TYR A 161 26.93 11.91 20.08
C TYR A 161 27.68 13.23 20.26
N SER A 162 29.03 13.21 20.28
CA SER A 162 29.85 14.44 20.27
C SER A 162 29.92 15.09 18.89
N GLN A 163 29.58 14.36 17.85
CA GLN A 163 29.63 14.83 16.46
C GLN A 163 28.42 15.70 16.11
N PRO A 164 28.59 16.87 15.47
CA PRO A 164 27.49 17.78 15.15
C PRO A 164 26.41 17.21 14.23
N GLU A 165 26.75 16.26 13.38
CA GLU A 165 25.80 15.60 12.47
C GLU A 165 24.94 14.54 13.16
N VAL A 166 25.26 14.13 14.39
CA VAL A 166 24.45 13.21 15.20
C VAL A 166 23.37 14.02 15.94
N ARG A 167 22.27 14.31 15.23
CA ARG A 167 21.16 15.12 15.74
C ARG A 167 20.04 14.32 16.39
N GLY A 168 20.06 13.01 16.19
CA GLY A 168 19.08 12.10 16.78
C GLY A 168 19.24 11.92 18.28
N GLN A 169 18.25 11.34 18.93
CA GLN A 169 18.27 11.05 20.36
C GLN A 169 17.43 9.81 20.66
N LEU A 170 17.67 9.21 21.82
CA LEU A 170 16.80 8.12 22.31
C LEU A 170 15.41 8.69 22.67
N ARG A 171 14.36 8.14 22.04
CA ARG A 171 12.98 8.54 22.26
C ARG A 171 12.13 7.38 22.79
N PRO A 172 11.26 7.64 23.77
CA PRO A 172 10.40 6.60 24.31
C PRO A 172 9.31 6.18 23.30
N LEU A 173 8.68 5.05 23.60
CA LEU A 173 7.44 4.67 22.92
C LEU A 173 6.37 5.74 23.14
N MET A 174 5.85 6.33 22.05
CA MET A 174 4.80 7.35 22.11
C MET A 174 3.49 6.72 22.58
N LYS A 175 2.93 7.29 23.64
CA LYS A 175 1.69 6.85 24.29
C LYS A 175 0.47 7.63 23.76
N GLN A 176 -0.74 7.18 24.13
CA GLN A 176 -1.98 7.91 23.77
C GLN A 176 -2.04 9.30 24.44
N THR A 177 -1.48 9.45 25.63
CA THR A 177 -1.36 10.74 26.32
C THR A 177 -0.54 11.77 25.55
N ASP A 178 0.51 11.32 24.83
CA ASP A 178 1.38 12.20 24.06
C ASP A 178 0.69 12.75 22.80
N ARG A 179 -0.35 12.06 22.31
CA ARG A 179 -1.11 12.39 21.10
C ARG A 179 -2.58 12.74 21.36
N ALA A 180 -2.98 12.87 22.62
CA ALA A 180 -4.36 13.23 22.97
C ALA A 180 -4.73 14.60 22.37
N ILE A 181 -5.90 14.68 21.74
CA ILE A 181 -6.42 15.91 21.15
C ILE A 181 -7.21 16.66 22.22
N ASP A 182 -6.89 17.93 22.39
CA ASP A 182 -7.71 18.87 23.14
C ASP A 182 -8.39 19.83 22.13
N TRP A 183 -9.66 19.57 21.83
CA TRP A 183 -10.39 20.33 20.81
C TRP A 183 -10.57 21.81 21.15
N GLU A 184 -10.52 22.19 22.44
CA GLU A 184 -10.64 23.58 22.89
C GLU A 184 -9.33 24.37 22.78
N VAL A 185 -8.19 23.69 22.56
CA VAL A 185 -6.86 24.31 22.58
C VAL A 185 -6.07 24.04 21.30
N ASP A 186 -6.18 22.82 20.76
CA ASP A 186 -5.41 22.42 19.60
C ASP A 186 -5.95 23.07 18.32
N ASN A 187 -5.08 23.72 17.56
CA ASN A 187 -5.41 24.19 16.23
C ASN A 187 -5.40 23.05 15.20
N VAL A 188 -5.91 23.31 14.00
CA VAL A 188 -5.99 22.33 12.91
C VAL A 188 -4.63 21.67 12.64
N GLU A 189 -3.53 22.43 12.63
CA GLU A 189 -2.20 21.89 12.36
C GLU A 189 -1.76 20.86 13.43
N ILE A 190 -1.99 21.15 14.70
CA ILE A 190 -1.67 20.25 15.82
C ILE A 190 -2.52 18.99 15.75
N ILE A 191 -3.83 19.13 15.50
CA ILE A 191 -4.75 17.98 15.36
C ILE A 191 -4.30 17.08 14.20
N LEU A 192 -3.96 17.66 13.07
CA LEU A 192 -3.45 16.92 11.92
C LEU A 192 -2.16 16.16 12.24
N ARG A 193 -1.19 16.79 12.93
CA ARG A 193 0.04 16.13 13.37
C ARG A 193 -0.23 14.95 14.29
N LYS A 194 -1.10 15.12 15.29
CA LYS A 194 -1.48 14.06 16.23
C LYS A 194 -2.08 12.85 15.50
N ILE A 195 -3.06 13.07 14.61
CA ILE A 195 -3.71 11.98 13.87
C ILE A 195 -2.73 11.35 12.87
N ASN A 196 -1.95 12.16 12.16
CA ASN A 196 -0.98 11.70 11.18
C ASN A 196 0.16 10.88 11.80
N ALA A 197 0.68 11.27 12.97
CA ALA A 197 1.70 10.52 13.72
C ALA A 197 1.18 9.16 14.19
N ALA A 198 -0.11 9.04 14.45
CA ALA A 198 -0.77 7.81 14.85
C ALA A 198 -1.31 6.97 13.70
N ASP A 199 -1.24 7.45 12.45
CA ASP A 199 -1.86 6.81 11.29
C ASP A 199 -1.41 5.37 11.09
N SER A 200 -2.34 4.57 10.56
CA SER A 200 -2.29 3.12 10.41
C SER A 200 -2.36 2.36 11.73
N PHE A 201 -1.53 2.68 12.71
CA PHE A 201 -1.53 2.12 14.05
C PHE A 201 -0.75 3.05 14.99
N PRO A 202 -1.25 3.31 16.21
CA PRO A 202 -2.48 2.76 16.82
C PRO A 202 -3.77 3.54 16.48
N GLY A 203 -3.68 4.73 15.87
CA GLY A 203 -4.71 5.75 15.80
C GLY A 203 -4.69 6.66 17.04
N VAL A 204 -5.38 7.79 16.99
CA VAL A 204 -5.57 8.68 18.14
C VAL A 204 -6.86 8.32 18.87
N LEU A 205 -6.75 8.00 20.14
CA LEU A 205 -7.92 7.74 20.97
C LEU A 205 -8.62 9.07 21.31
N ASP A 206 -9.91 9.13 21.04
CA ASP A 206 -10.74 10.30 21.29
C ASP A 206 -12.18 9.89 21.64
N THR A 207 -12.94 10.80 22.24
CA THR A 207 -14.33 10.58 22.62
C THR A 207 -15.26 11.38 21.70
N ILE A 208 -16.25 10.71 21.12
CA ILE A 208 -17.29 11.33 20.29
C ILE A 208 -18.64 10.88 20.83
N ASN A 209 -19.50 11.81 21.22
CA ASN A 209 -20.83 11.53 21.77
C ASN A 209 -20.81 10.51 22.95
N GLY A 210 -19.78 10.57 23.77
CA GLY A 210 -19.62 9.68 24.94
C GLY A 210 -19.03 8.29 24.64
N GLU A 211 -18.76 7.97 23.38
CA GLU A 211 -18.15 6.72 22.94
C GLU A 211 -16.67 6.94 22.54
N GLU A 212 -15.80 5.96 22.83
CA GLU A 212 -14.38 6.04 22.51
C GLU A 212 -14.04 5.41 21.16
N TYR A 213 -13.29 6.17 20.34
CA TYR A 213 -12.84 5.77 19.00
C TYR A 213 -11.36 6.07 18.78
N TYR A 214 -10.72 5.27 17.96
CA TYR A 214 -9.43 5.61 17.36
C TYR A 214 -9.68 6.32 16.03
N LEU A 215 -9.10 7.51 15.86
CA LEU A 215 -9.22 8.36 14.68
C LEU A 215 -8.11 8.08 13.67
N PHE A 216 -8.45 8.15 12.37
CA PHE A 216 -7.51 7.93 11.26
C PHE A 216 -7.87 8.77 10.03
N GLY A 217 -6.88 9.07 9.18
CA GLY A 217 -7.07 9.70 7.88
C GLY A 217 -7.57 11.13 8.01
N ALA A 218 -6.73 12.00 8.60
CA ALA A 218 -7.07 13.40 8.82
C ALA A 218 -6.76 14.27 7.58
N HIS A 219 -7.71 15.17 7.23
CA HIS A 219 -7.56 16.15 6.17
C HIS A 219 -8.04 17.52 6.65
N GLU A 220 -7.29 18.57 6.28
CA GLU A 220 -7.64 19.95 6.60
C GLU A 220 -8.93 20.37 5.88
N GLU A 221 -9.77 21.15 6.58
CA GLU A 221 -10.96 21.79 6.03
C GLU A 221 -10.93 23.29 6.32
N ASN A 222 -10.98 24.15 5.29
CA ASN A 222 -10.99 25.59 5.45
C ASN A 222 -12.21 26.29 4.83
N ARG A 223 -13.17 25.55 4.29
CA ARG A 223 -14.42 26.09 3.73
C ARG A 223 -15.54 26.18 4.74
N LEU A 224 -15.54 25.24 5.72
CA LEU A 224 -16.58 25.13 6.75
C LEU A 224 -16.08 25.80 8.02
N GLN A 225 -16.85 26.74 8.57
CA GLN A 225 -16.50 27.56 9.73
C GLN A 225 -17.70 27.84 10.63
N GLY A 226 -17.45 28.31 11.86
CA GLY A 226 -18.48 28.89 12.70
C GLY A 226 -19.16 27.92 13.68
N TRP A 227 -18.50 26.81 14.05
CA TRP A 227 -19.02 25.81 14.98
C TRP A 227 -18.21 25.75 16.27
N GLN A 228 -18.79 25.06 17.28
CA GLN A 228 -18.09 24.81 18.53
C GLN A 228 -16.96 23.79 18.31
N PRO A 229 -15.78 23.99 18.92
CA PRO A 229 -14.68 23.04 18.83
C PRO A 229 -15.11 21.63 19.25
N GLY A 230 -14.69 20.61 18.48
CA GLY A 230 -15.04 19.22 18.71
C GLY A 230 -16.38 18.76 18.12
N GLU A 231 -17.26 19.68 17.69
CA GLU A 231 -18.55 19.35 17.08
C GLU A 231 -18.38 18.70 15.70
N ILE A 232 -19.24 17.71 15.37
CA ILE A 232 -19.33 17.16 14.02
C ILE A 232 -20.24 18.05 13.19
N ILE A 233 -19.69 18.70 12.18
CA ILE A 233 -20.36 19.76 11.41
C ILE A 233 -20.80 19.32 10.02
N ALA A 234 -20.23 18.24 9.50
CA ALA A 234 -20.57 17.70 8.17
C ALA A 234 -20.14 16.25 8.02
N GLN A 235 -20.71 15.58 7.02
CA GLN A 235 -20.24 14.29 6.53
C GLN A 235 -20.08 14.31 5.01
N ARG A 236 -19.17 13.46 4.48
CA ARG A 236 -18.88 13.32 3.04
C ARG A 236 -18.20 11.99 2.75
N HIS A 237 -18.75 11.22 1.82
CA HIS A 237 -18.12 9.97 1.35
C HIS A 237 -17.65 9.04 2.49
N GLY A 238 -18.42 8.96 3.56
CA GLY A 238 -18.08 8.16 4.74
C GLY A 238 -17.15 8.82 5.75
N ALA A 239 -16.58 10.00 5.47
CA ALA A 239 -15.82 10.80 6.42
C ALA A 239 -16.75 11.73 7.23
N ILE A 240 -16.29 12.10 8.45
CA ILE A 240 -16.90 13.14 9.28
C ILE A 240 -15.98 14.35 9.35
N CYS A 241 -16.55 15.55 9.42
CA CYS A 241 -15.81 16.79 9.63
C CYS A 241 -16.06 17.29 11.04
N ARG A 242 -14.99 17.57 11.80
CA ARG A 242 -15.08 18.12 13.15
C ARG A 242 -14.48 19.52 13.21
N ALA A 243 -15.17 20.42 13.89
CA ALA A 243 -14.71 21.78 14.12
C ALA A 243 -13.48 21.81 15.03
N ALA A 244 -12.55 22.73 14.76
CA ALA A 244 -11.42 23.09 15.58
C ALA A 244 -11.46 24.60 15.86
N ILE A 245 -10.56 25.12 16.70
CA ILE A 245 -10.56 26.53 17.11
C ILE A 245 -10.30 27.52 15.95
N ASP A 246 -9.65 27.07 14.88
CA ASP A 246 -9.21 27.89 13.73
C ASP A 246 -9.63 27.33 12.35
N GLY A 247 -10.51 26.33 12.32
CA GLY A 247 -10.98 25.69 11.10
C GLY A 247 -11.70 24.39 11.39
N ALA A 248 -11.49 23.38 10.56
CA ALA A 248 -12.04 22.05 10.80
C ALA A 248 -11.13 20.94 10.24
N VAL A 249 -11.39 19.71 10.65
CA VAL A 249 -10.63 18.53 10.25
C VAL A 249 -11.58 17.41 9.82
N TRP A 250 -11.42 16.92 8.58
CA TRP A 250 -12.05 15.69 8.14
C TRP A 250 -11.34 14.48 8.73
N ILE A 251 -12.10 13.51 9.20
CA ILE A 251 -11.65 12.23 9.72
C ILE A 251 -12.32 11.15 8.89
N SER A 252 -11.53 10.48 8.05
CA SER A 252 -12.09 9.54 7.08
C SER A 252 -12.49 8.19 7.69
N HIS A 253 -11.76 7.72 8.71
CA HIS A 253 -11.95 6.39 9.28
C HIS A 253 -11.91 6.39 10.80
N LEU A 254 -12.72 5.52 11.37
CA LEU A 254 -12.76 5.24 12.80
C LEU A 254 -12.56 3.75 13.08
N LYS A 255 -12.10 3.47 14.30
CA LYS A 255 -12.15 2.15 14.90
C LYS A 255 -12.67 2.31 16.33
N ARG A 256 -13.76 1.65 16.70
CA ARG A 256 -14.30 1.71 18.07
C ARG A 256 -13.32 1.08 19.07
N LYS A 257 -13.13 1.70 20.23
CA LYS A 257 -12.36 1.08 21.33
C LYS A 257 -13.25 0.06 22.03
N ASN A 258 -12.77 -1.18 22.08
CA ASN A 258 -13.47 -2.22 22.84
C ASN A 258 -13.12 -2.08 24.33
N HIS A 259 -14.11 -1.80 25.16
CA HIS A 259 -13.95 -1.70 26.62
C HIS A 259 -13.80 -3.04 27.32
N GLU A 260 -14.25 -4.12 26.70
CA GLU A 260 -14.15 -5.48 27.28
C GLU A 260 -13.46 -6.43 26.30
N LYS A 261 -12.54 -7.23 26.83
CA LYS A 261 -12.16 -8.50 26.21
C LYS A 261 -13.34 -9.46 26.40
N LEU A 262 -14.39 -9.28 25.60
CA LEU A 262 -15.49 -10.24 25.62
C LEU A 262 -14.95 -11.65 25.40
N PRO A 263 -15.36 -12.64 26.21
CA PRO A 263 -15.05 -14.02 25.96
C PRO A 263 -15.39 -14.41 24.53
N PHE A 264 -14.59 -15.26 23.91
CA PHE A 264 -14.70 -15.64 22.49
C PHE A 264 -16.13 -16.02 22.08
N TYR A 265 -16.89 -16.71 22.93
CA TYR A 265 -18.28 -17.09 22.67
C TYR A 265 -19.24 -15.88 22.64
N LYS A 266 -19.00 -14.82 23.44
CA LYS A 266 -19.79 -13.59 23.39
C LYS A 266 -19.45 -12.74 22.15
N ARG A 267 -18.20 -12.75 21.68
CA ARG A 267 -17.79 -12.17 20.39
C ARG A 267 -18.50 -12.85 19.21
N LEU A 268 -18.67 -14.15 19.27
CA LEU A 268 -19.35 -14.92 18.22
C LEU A 268 -20.86 -14.63 18.18
N LEU A 269 -21.46 -14.29 19.33
CA LEU A 269 -22.88 -14.00 19.49
C LEU A 269 -23.21 -12.50 19.32
N SER A 270 -22.21 -11.60 19.40
CA SER A 270 -22.46 -10.19 19.15
C SER A 270 -22.69 -9.97 17.65
N ARG A 271 -23.87 -9.45 17.29
CA ARG A 271 -24.22 -9.08 15.92
C ARG A 271 -23.36 -7.92 15.36
N ASP A 272 -22.59 -7.25 16.21
CA ASP A 272 -21.82 -6.07 15.84
C ASP A 272 -20.36 -6.42 15.53
N LYS A 273 -20.13 -7.09 14.39
CA LYS A 273 -18.81 -7.43 13.85
C LYS A 273 -17.95 -6.21 13.50
N ARG A 274 -18.54 -5.01 13.51
CA ARG A 274 -17.92 -3.75 13.05
C ARG A 274 -16.96 -3.10 14.03
N LEU A 275 -16.76 -3.68 15.20
CA LEU A 275 -16.07 -3.02 16.31
C LEU A 275 -14.55 -3.23 16.33
N ASP A 276 -14.02 -4.25 15.65
CA ASP A 276 -12.64 -4.70 15.85
C ASP A 276 -11.63 -4.15 14.84
N PHE A 277 -12.05 -3.48 13.78
CA PHE A 277 -11.18 -3.00 12.70
C PHE A 277 -11.63 -1.65 12.14
N LYS A 278 -10.74 -1.02 11.38
CA LYS A 278 -10.92 0.31 10.82
C LYS A 278 -11.95 0.30 9.68
N LEU A 279 -12.92 1.20 9.76
CA LEU A 279 -13.98 1.41 8.75
C LEU A 279 -14.19 2.91 8.50
N PRO A 280 -14.85 3.31 7.39
CA PRO A 280 -15.29 4.68 7.18
C PRO A 280 -16.05 5.22 8.40
N ALA A 281 -15.77 6.46 8.79
CA ALA A 281 -16.27 7.03 10.04
C ALA A 281 -17.81 7.00 10.13
N ALA A 282 -18.51 7.36 9.04
CA ALA A 282 -19.97 7.33 9.00
C ALA A 282 -20.55 5.90 9.15
N MET A 283 -19.85 4.88 8.63
CA MET A 283 -20.27 3.49 8.81
C MET A 283 -20.15 3.04 10.28
N VAL A 284 -19.11 3.52 10.99
CA VAL A 284 -18.90 3.19 12.42
C VAL A 284 -19.92 3.89 13.30
N MET A 285 -20.25 5.15 13.00
CA MET A 285 -21.16 5.97 13.80
C MET A 285 -22.65 5.71 13.49
N GLY A 286 -22.97 5.33 12.26
CA GLY A 286 -24.33 4.97 11.87
C GLY A 286 -25.36 6.05 12.17
N ASN A 287 -26.42 5.70 12.91
CA ASN A 287 -27.53 6.60 13.22
C ASN A 287 -27.14 7.84 14.04
N ALA A 288 -25.96 7.85 14.68
CA ALA A 288 -25.48 9.05 15.40
C ALA A 288 -25.19 10.24 14.47
N LEU A 289 -25.19 10.02 13.16
CA LEU A 289 -24.99 11.06 12.15
C LEU A 289 -26.26 11.44 11.39
N SER A 290 -27.45 10.99 11.79
CA SER A 290 -28.72 11.28 11.08
C SER A 290 -28.99 12.76 10.87
N ASP A 291 -28.60 13.59 11.83
CA ASP A 291 -28.82 15.04 11.80
C ASP A 291 -27.61 15.83 11.26
N VAL A 292 -26.50 15.14 10.94
CA VAL A 292 -25.29 15.77 10.41
C VAL A 292 -25.45 15.98 8.90
N PRO A 293 -25.30 17.22 8.39
CA PRO A 293 -25.53 17.50 6.98
C PRO A 293 -24.45 16.87 6.08
N GLU A 294 -24.88 16.37 4.91
CA GLU A 294 -23.95 16.05 3.83
C GLU A 294 -23.36 17.32 3.20
N SER A 295 -22.07 17.30 2.96
CA SER A 295 -21.34 18.39 2.28
C SER A 295 -20.71 17.89 0.99
N PRO A 296 -21.49 17.68 -0.07
CA PRO A 296 -20.99 17.13 -1.34
C PRO A 296 -20.01 18.08 -2.01
N ILE A 297 -19.13 17.52 -2.83
CA ILE A 297 -18.18 18.28 -3.66
C ILE A 297 -18.21 17.73 -5.08
N ASP A 298 -18.30 18.64 -6.06
CA ASP A 298 -18.21 18.28 -7.47
C ASP A 298 -16.77 17.82 -7.79
N PRO A 299 -16.55 16.69 -8.47
CA PRO A 299 -15.22 16.29 -8.95
C PRO A 299 -14.54 17.34 -9.85
N LEU A 300 -15.32 18.19 -10.53
CA LEU A 300 -14.81 19.32 -11.34
C LEU A 300 -14.48 20.58 -10.53
N TYR A 301 -14.67 20.55 -9.21
CA TYR A 301 -14.36 21.72 -8.38
C TYR A 301 -12.86 22.01 -8.36
N MET A 302 -12.47 23.15 -8.91
CA MET A 302 -11.08 23.60 -9.09
C MET A 302 -10.65 24.66 -8.06
N GLY A 303 -11.41 24.85 -6.96
CA GLY A 303 -11.01 25.79 -5.90
C GLY A 303 -9.71 25.37 -5.19
N ASN A 304 -8.97 26.38 -4.72
CA ASN A 304 -7.72 26.17 -3.97
C ASN A 304 -7.96 25.79 -2.49
N ASP A 305 -9.20 25.48 -2.12
CA ASP A 305 -9.54 25.15 -0.76
C ASP A 305 -8.94 23.81 -0.34
N LYS A 306 -8.52 23.78 0.91
CA LYS A 306 -8.13 22.54 1.58
C LYS A 306 -9.40 21.87 2.11
N THR A 307 -9.79 20.79 1.48
CA THR A 307 -10.96 20.00 1.87
C THR A 307 -10.76 18.54 1.48
N PHE A 308 -11.45 17.63 2.14
CA PHE A 308 -11.42 16.20 1.83
C PHE A 308 -12.03 15.89 0.47
N LYS A 309 -11.27 15.26 -0.40
CA LYS A 309 -11.70 14.76 -1.71
C LYS A 309 -11.16 13.35 -1.92
N GLU A 310 -12.02 12.41 -2.34
CA GLU A 310 -11.59 11.10 -2.85
C GLU A 310 -11.43 11.10 -4.37
N LEU A 311 -12.16 11.98 -5.06
CA LEU A 311 -12.21 12.08 -6.52
C LEU A 311 -12.11 13.54 -6.93
N TRP A 312 -11.26 13.83 -7.94
CA TRP A 312 -11.22 15.13 -8.60
C TRP A 312 -10.66 15.01 -10.01
N TYR A 313 -11.01 15.98 -10.84
CA TYR A 313 -10.61 16.03 -12.24
C TYR A 313 -10.08 17.42 -12.60
N GLU A 314 -9.01 17.44 -13.36
CA GLU A 314 -8.45 18.66 -13.94
C GLU A 314 -8.05 18.40 -15.39
N GLU A 315 -7.97 19.45 -16.18
CA GLU A 315 -7.54 19.33 -17.58
C GLU A 315 -6.58 20.45 -17.97
N ARG A 316 -5.60 20.07 -18.77
CA ARG A 316 -4.60 20.99 -19.29
C ARG A 316 -4.12 20.50 -20.66
N ASN A 317 -3.97 21.40 -21.64
CA ASN A 317 -3.37 21.12 -22.96
C ASN A 317 -3.95 19.87 -23.66
N GLN A 318 -5.27 19.75 -23.68
CA GLN A 318 -6.02 18.62 -24.25
C GLN A 318 -5.82 17.27 -23.52
N VAL A 319 -5.28 17.28 -22.33
CA VAL A 319 -5.14 16.12 -21.44
C VAL A 319 -6.05 16.32 -20.22
N GLY A 320 -6.86 15.32 -19.92
CA GLY A 320 -7.64 15.24 -18.68
C GLY A 320 -6.92 14.35 -17.67
N TYR A 321 -6.93 14.75 -16.41
CA TYR A 321 -6.32 14.02 -15.30
C TYR A 321 -7.40 13.70 -14.29
N LEU A 322 -7.76 12.41 -14.18
CA LEU A 322 -8.73 11.91 -13.20
C LEU A 322 -7.97 11.31 -12.02
N HIS A 323 -8.11 11.94 -10.87
CA HIS A 323 -7.53 11.49 -9.60
C HIS A 323 -8.56 10.74 -8.79
N PHE A 324 -8.12 9.68 -8.11
CA PHE A 324 -8.90 8.93 -7.13
C PHE A 324 -7.97 8.45 -6.02
N ASP A 325 -8.20 8.92 -4.80
CA ASP A 325 -7.36 8.63 -3.63
C ASP A 325 -8.20 7.98 -2.53
N PHE A 326 -8.31 6.66 -2.60
CA PHE A 326 -9.06 5.88 -1.63
C PHE A 326 -8.14 5.34 -0.54
N HIS A 327 -8.62 5.37 0.69
CA HIS A 327 -7.84 4.95 1.85
C HIS A 327 -7.25 3.54 1.68
N ASN A 328 -5.93 3.41 1.79
CA ASN A 328 -5.17 2.18 1.53
C ASN A 328 -5.35 1.57 0.11
N GLY A 329 -5.87 2.33 -0.85
CA GLY A 329 -6.06 1.88 -2.23
C GLY A 329 -7.14 0.82 -2.43
N ALA A 330 -7.92 0.50 -1.39
CA ALA A 330 -9.05 -0.41 -1.50
C ALA A 330 -10.29 0.34 -2.03
N MET A 331 -11.06 -0.29 -2.89
CA MET A 331 -12.25 0.30 -3.53
C MET A 331 -13.50 -0.48 -3.15
N CYS A 332 -14.40 0.12 -2.37
CA CYS A 332 -15.70 -0.49 -2.09
C CYS A 332 -16.69 -0.28 -3.24
N THR A 333 -17.83 -0.95 -3.16
CA THR A 333 -18.90 -0.88 -4.18
C THR A 333 -19.31 0.57 -4.49
N ASP A 334 -19.48 1.41 -3.47
CA ASP A 334 -19.87 2.82 -3.63
C ASP A 334 -18.73 3.65 -4.27
N GLN A 335 -17.51 3.50 -3.80
CA GLN A 335 -16.34 4.17 -4.37
C GLN A 335 -16.13 3.80 -5.85
N CYS A 336 -16.35 2.54 -6.21
CA CYS A 336 -16.29 2.09 -7.60
C CYS A 336 -17.36 2.77 -8.47
N ARG A 337 -18.61 2.88 -7.98
CA ARG A 337 -19.69 3.58 -8.72
C ARG A 337 -19.37 5.05 -8.93
N ARG A 338 -18.93 5.76 -7.90
CA ARG A 338 -18.53 7.16 -7.98
C ARG A 338 -17.34 7.37 -8.93
N LEU A 339 -16.35 6.45 -8.92
CA LEU A 339 -15.23 6.49 -9.85
C LEU A 339 -15.69 6.25 -11.30
N LEU A 340 -16.61 5.29 -11.54
CA LEU A 340 -17.18 5.04 -12.86
C LEU A 340 -17.93 6.27 -13.40
N GLU A 341 -18.72 6.92 -12.57
CA GLU A 341 -19.43 8.16 -12.94
C GLU A 341 -18.46 9.29 -13.27
N SER A 342 -17.43 9.49 -12.43
CA SER A 342 -16.38 10.48 -12.66
C SER A 342 -15.55 10.17 -13.91
N TYR A 343 -15.28 8.90 -14.18
CA TYR A 343 -14.60 8.47 -15.40
C TYR A 343 -15.45 8.77 -16.65
N ARG A 344 -16.73 8.44 -16.63
CA ARG A 344 -17.66 8.75 -17.73
C ARG A 344 -17.78 10.24 -17.99
N MET A 345 -17.81 11.04 -16.93
CA MET A 345 -17.78 12.50 -17.03
C MET A 345 -16.47 12.96 -17.71
N ALA A 346 -15.32 12.50 -17.23
CA ALA A 346 -14.01 12.83 -17.80
C ALA A 346 -13.86 12.35 -19.26
N ALA A 347 -14.42 11.17 -19.59
CA ALA A 347 -14.41 10.65 -20.96
C ALA A 347 -15.21 11.50 -21.96
N ARG A 348 -16.23 12.23 -21.52
CA ARG A 348 -17.05 13.15 -22.34
C ARG A 348 -16.41 14.53 -22.53
N ARG A 349 -15.37 14.88 -21.76
CA ARG A 349 -14.68 16.17 -21.89
C ARG A 349 -13.93 16.27 -23.22
N PRO A 350 -13.72 17.48 -23.79
CA PRO A 350 -13.09 17.67 -25.09
C PRO A 350 -11.55 17.52 -25.04
N THR A 351 -11.07 16.53 -24.29
CA THR A 351 -9.66 16.17 -24.21
C THR A 351 -9.35 15.01 -25.16
N LYS A 352 -8.10 14.90 -25.60
CA LYS A 352 -7.62 13.79 -26.46
C LYS A 352 -7.07 12.64 -25.65
N VAL A 353 -6.43 12.93 -24.53
CA VAL A 353 -5.84 11.93 -23.64
C VAL A 353 -6.51 12.01 -22.27
N LEU A 354 -6.79 10.86 -21.66
CA LEU A 354 -7.30 10.76 -20.30
C LEU A 354 -6.30 9.97 -19.46
N VAL A 355 -5.78 10.59 -18.40
CA VAL A 355 -4.84 10.01 -17.47
C VAL A 355 -5.57 9.62 -16.18
N LEU A 356 -5.47 8.36 -15.80
CA LEU A 356 -5.94 7.80 -14.53
C LEU A 356 -4.80 7.91 -13.52
N MET A 357 -4.90 8.87 -12.60
CA MET A 357 -3.79 9.27 -11.73
C MET A 357 -3.58 8.33 -10.54
N GLY A 358 -4.65 7.65 -10.09
CA GLY A 358 -4.61 6.91 -8.83
C GLY A 358 -4.48 7.82 -7.62
N GLY A 359 -4.21 7.23 -6.48
CA GLY A 359 -4.04 7.92 -5.21
C GLY A 359 -2.58 8.15 -4.83
N THR A 360 -2.43 8.84 -3.72
CA THR A 360 -1.14 9.24 -3.15
C THR A 360 -0.26 8.03 -2.81
N ASP A 361 -0.82 7.00 -2.21
CA ASP A 361 -0.09 5.82 -1.71
C ASP A 361 -0.25 4.58 -2.60
N PHE A 362 -1.42 4.44 -3.21
CA PHE A 362 -1.76 3.31 -4.06
C PHE A 362 -2.53 3.77 -5.29
N TRP A 363 -2.27 3.11 -6.39
CA TRP A 363 -3.18 3.20 -7.52
C TRP A 363 -4.47 2.43 -7.21
N SER A 364 -4.36 1.17 -6.87
CA SER A 364 -5.43 0.36 -6.27
C SER A 364 -4.90 -0.96 -5.71
N ASN A 365 -5.60 -1.50 -4.69
CA ASN A 365 -5.43 -2.84 -4.14
C ASN A 365 -6.65 -3.74 -4.37
N GLY A 366 -7.57 -3.34 -5.27
CA GLY A 366 -8.79 -4.09 -5.58
C GLY A 366 -9.88 -3.93 -4.52
N ILE A 367 -10.65 -5.00 -4.25
CA ILE A 367 -11.83 -5.00 -3.39
C ILE A 367 -11.55 -4.59 -1.94
N HIS A 368 -12.52 -3.95 -1.30
CA HIS A 368 -12.38 -3.39 0.05
C HIS A 368 -12.68 -4.42 1.15
N LEU A 369 -11.66 -5.21 1.54
CA LEU A 369 -11.81 -6.34 2.45
C LEU A 369 -12.43 -5.98 3.81
N ASN A 370 -12.12 -4.79 4.37
CA ASN A 370 -12.71 -4.38 5.66
C ASN A 370 -14.22 -4.13 5.56
N ILE A 371 -14.70 -3.47 4.49
CA ILE A 371 -16.14 -3.25 4.28
C ILE A 371 -16.84 -4.59 3.99
N ILE A 372 -16.21 -5.46 3.22
CA ILE A 372 -16.73 -6.82 2.98
C ILE A 372 -16.84 -7.60 4.29
N GLU A 373 -15.82 -7.54 5.16
CA GLU A 373 -15.84 -8.23 6.47
C GLU A 373 -16.93 -7.69 7.39
N ALA A 374 -17.20 -6.37 7.34
CA ALA A 374 -18.25 -5.71 8.11
C ALA A 374 -19.67 -5.99 7.61
N ALA A 375 -19.84 -6.46 6.37
CA ALA A 375 -21.15 -6.69 5.78
C ALA A 375 -21.90 -7.85 6.45
N ASP A 376 -23.23 -7.79 6.49
CA ASP A 376 -24.07 -8.87 6.99
C ASP A 376 -23.85 -10.18 6.23
N ASN A 377 -23.66 -10.06 4.92
CA ASN A 377 -23.28 -11.18 4.05
C ASN A 377 -22.02 -10.82 3.24
N PRO A 378 -20.83 -11.21 3.74
CA PRO A 378 -19.57 -10.93 3.07
C PRO A 378 -19.44 -11.49 1.65
N ALA A 379 -20.05 -12.64 1.36
CA ALA A 379 -20.02 -13.22 0.01
C ALA A 379 -20.80 -12.35 -0.99
N ASN A 380 -21.98 -11.86 -0.58
CA ASN A 380 -22.79 -10.97 -1.43
C ASN A 380 -22.12 -9.61 -1.62
N GLU A 381 -21.47 -9.05 -0.58
CA GLU A 381 -20.72 -7.79 -0.72
C GLU A 381 -19.49 -7.98 -1.61
N SER A 382 -18.76 -9.08 -1.47
CA SER A 382 -17.66 -9.43 -2.38
C SER A 382 -18.12 -9.48 -3.83
N TRP A 383 -19.26 -10.11 -4.07
CA TRP A 383 -19.88 -10.21 -5.41
C TRP A 383 -20.26 -8.84 -5.98
N ARG A 384 -20.89 -7.98 -5.17
CA ARG A 384 -21.23 -6.61 -5.59
C ARG A 384 -19.99 -5.78 -5.90
N ASN A 385 -18.98 -5.89 -5.03
CA ASN A 385 -17.78 -5.10 -5.15
C ASN A 385 -16.95 -5.48 -6.39
N ILE A 386 -16.77 -6.79 -6.65
CA ILE A 386 -16.01 -7.21 -7.84
C ILE A 386 -16.70 -6.83 -9.14
N ASN A 387 -18.04 -6.94 -9.21
CA ASN A 387 -18.78 -6.49 -10.38
C ASN A 387 -18.65 -4.99 -10.60
N ALA A 388 -18.64 -4.19 -9.54
CA ALA A 388 -18.46 -2.74 -9.64
C ALA A 388 -17.04 -2.35 -10.12
N ILE A 389 -16.01 -3.11 -9.74
CA ILE A 389 -14.64 -2.92 -10.27
C ILE A 389 -14.60 -3.32 -11.75
N ASP A 390 -15.18 -4.45 -12.12
CA ASP A 390 -15.24 -4.90 -13.51
C ASP A 390 -15.92 -3.88 -14.43
N ASP A 391 -16.95 -3.18 -13.93
CA ASP A 391 -17.63 -2.13 -14.69
C ASP A 391 -16.70 -0.95 -15.01
N ILE A 392 -15.82 -0.56 -14.07
CA ILE A 392 -14.80 0.48 -14.30
C ILE A 392 -13.79 0.01 -15.36
N VAL A 393 -13.28 -1.22 -15.19
CA VAL A 393 -12.28 -1.79 -16.10
C VAL A 393 -12.86 -1.91 -17.51
N LEU A 394 -14.11 -2.36 -17.64
CA LEU A 394 -14.83 -2.41 -18.92
C LEU A 394 -14.92 -1.03 -19.58
N GLU A 395 -15.31 -0.01 -18.82
CA GLU A 395 -15.45 1.35 -19.35
C GLU A 395 -14.12 1.89 -19.89
N ILE A 396 -12.99 1.60 -19.19
CA ILE A 396 -11.65 1.99 -19.65
C ILE A 396 -11.28 1.26 -20.94
N ILE A 397 -11.46 -0.07 -21.00
CA ILE A 397 -11.16 -0.90 -22.19
C ILE A 397 -11.97 -0.44 -23.41
N THR A 398 -13.21 -0.07 -23.21
CA THR A 398 -14.15 0.31 -24.29
C THR A 398 -14.13 1.80 -24.64
N THR A 399 -13.28 2.59 -24.01
CA THR A 399 -13.08 4.01 -24.36
C THR A 399 -12.36 4.13 -25.69
N GLU A 400 -13.09 4.34 -26.79
CA GLU A 400 -12.56 4.45 -28.16
C GLU A 400 -12.43 5.90 -28.66
N THR A 401 -12.84 6.88 -27.87
CA THR A 401 -12.86 8.30 -28.27
C THR A 401 -11.55 9.04 -27.98
N LYS A 402 -10.70 8.47 -27.13
CA LYS A 402 -9.43 9.05 -26.70
C LYS A 402 -8.42 7.99 -26.29
N LEU A 403 -7.16 8.36 -26.20
CA LEU A 403 -6.12 7.51 -25.62
C LEU A 403 -6.16 7.62 -24.09
N THR A 404 -5.87 6.50 -23.41
CA THR A 404 -5.91 6.40 -21.95
C THR A 404 -4.55 6.02 -21.39
N ILE A 405 -4.19 6.56 -20.24
CA ILE A 405 -2.94 6.29 -19.53
C ILE A 405 -3.26 5.93 -18.08
N SER A 406 -2.77 4.78 -17.61
CA SER A 406 -2.68 4.51 -16.18
C SER A 406 -1.36 5.08 -15.66
N SER A 407 -1.45 6.13 -14.85
CA SER A 407 -0.31 6.80 -14.20
C SER A 407 -0.12 6.21 -12.81
N VAL A 408 0.88 5.33 -12.63
CA VAL A 408 1.06 4.55 -11.41
C VAL A 408 2.13 5.19 -10.54
N TRP A 409 1.72 6.15 -9.72
CA TRP A 409 2.58 6.80 -8.73
C TRP A 409 2.78 5.91 -7.49
N GLY A 410 1.70 5.36 -6.93
CA GLY A 410 1.68 4.45 -5.81
C GLY A 410 1.61 2.98 -6.23
N GLY A 411 1.76 2.04 -5.29
CA GLY A 411 1.70 0.61 -5.57
C GLY A 411 0.36 0.15 -6.13
N ALA A 412 0.36 -0.97 -6.85
CA ALA A 412 -0.84 -1.65 -7.29
C ALA A 412 -0.74 -3.15 -6.99
N GLY A 413 -1.79 -3.71 -6.37
CA GLY A 413 -1.81 -5.11 -5.98
C GLY A 413 -3.11 -5.80 -6.37
N ALA A 414 -3.06 -7.11 -6.57
CA ALA A 414 -4.20 -7.94 -6.93
C ALA A 414 -5.01 -7.34 -8.09
N GLY A 415 -6.31 -7.10 -7.91
CA GLY A 415 -7.17 -6.47 -8.91
C GLY A 415 -6.69 -5.10 -9.38
N GLY A 416 -6.09 -4.30 -8.50
CA GLY A 416 -5.50 -3.03 -8.90
C GLY A 416 -4.32 -3.20 -9.87
N ALA A 417 -3.49 -4.22 -9.69
CA ALA A 417 -2.40 -4.52 -10.59
C ALA A 417 -2.89 -4.98 -11.98
N MET A 418 -4.09 -5.55 -12.07
CA MET A 418 -4.70 -5.93 -13.35
C MET A 418 -5.46 -4.76 -13.98
N ALA A 419 -6.18 -3.98 -13.19
CA ALA A 419 -6.99 -2.86 -13.67
C ALA A 419 -6.16 -1.76 -14.38
N ILE A 420 -4.90 -1.53 -13.96
CA ILE A 420 -4.00 -0.59 -14.67
C ILE A 420 -3.78 -0.96 -16.13
N LEU A 421 -3.88 -2.25 -16.48
CA LEU A 421 -3.64 -2.76 -17.83
C LEU A 421 -4.81 -2.45 -18.80
N ALA A 422 -5.94 -1.96 -18.30
CA ALA A 422 -7.09 -1.57 -19.10
C ALA A 422 -6.83 -0.33 -19.97
N ALA A 423 -5.91 0.54 -19.56
CA ALA A 423 -5.51 1.70 -20.33
C ALA A 423 -4.61 1.34 -21.53
N ASP A 424 -4.54 2.23 -22.52
CA ASP A 424 -3.65 2.04 -23.67
C ASP A 424 -2.19 2.03 -23.26
N PHE A 425 -1.81 2.86 -22.28
CA PHE A 425 -0.46 2.96 -21.75
C PHE A 425 -0.45 2.83 -20.23
N VAL A 426 0.59 2.19 -19.70
CA VAL A 426 0.88 2.10 -18.28
C VAL A 426 2.24 2.73 -18.00
N TRP A 427 2.24 3.89 -17.36
CA TRP A 427 3.45 4.61 -16.97
C TRP A 427 3.58 4.58 -15.46
N ALA A 428 4.70 4.09 -14.95
CA ALA A 428 4.86 3.87 -13.53
C ALA A 428 6.10 4.58 -12.98
N ARG A 429 6.02 5.07 -11.74
CA ARG A 429 7.13 5.67 -11.02
C ARG A 429 8.22 4.61 -10.74
N GLU A 430 9.48 5.00 -10.88
CA GLU A 430 10.59 4.20 -10.41
C GLU A 430 10.40 3.85 -8.93
N GLY A 431 10.58 2.57 -8.60
CA GLY A 431 10.42 2.12 -7.23
C GLY A 431 9.04 1.61 -6.85
N VAL A 432 8.06 1.68 -7.72
CA VAL A 432 6.79 0.97 -7.52
C VAL A 432 7.01 -0.54 -7.55
N ILE A 433 6.24 -1.24 -6.76
CA ILE A 433 6.16 -2.71 -6.75
C ILE A 433 4.76 -3.13 -7.18
N PHE A 434 4.68 -4.10 -8.08
CA PHE A 434 3.43 -4.75 -8.47
C PHE A 434 3.33 -6.15 -7.86
N ASN A 435 2.12 -6.50 -7.41
CA ASN A 435 1.76 -7.83 -6.96
C ASN A 435 0.61 -8.37 -7.82
N PRO A 436 0.89 -8.82 -9.07
CA PRO A 436 -0.13 -9.21 -10.05
C PRO A 436 -0.65 -10.63 -9.80
N HIS A 437 -1.08 -10.94 -8.60
CA HIS A 437 -1.62 -12.25 -8.22
C HIS A 437 -2.74 -12.12 -7.18
N TYR A 438 -3.60 -13.13 -7.15
CA TYR A 438 -4.72 -13.24 -6.20
C TYR A 438 -4.58 -14.43 -5.25
N LYS A 439 -3.58 -15.27 -5.47
CA LYS A 439 -3.42 -16.60 -4.86
C LYS A 439 -3.35 -16.58 -3.34
N THR A 440 -2.64 -15.58 -2.76
CA THR A 440 -2.52 -15.44 -1.31
C THR A 440 -3.84 -15.11 -0.61
N MET A 441 -4.84 -14.63 -1.37
CA MET A 441 -6.19 -14.35 -0.87
C MET A 441 -7.20 -15.48 -1.21
N GLY A 442 -6.76 -16.55 -1.87
CA GLY A 442 -7.65 -17.63 -2.28
C GLY A 442 -8.66 -17.23 -3.37
N LEU A 443 -8.27 -16.28 -4.22
CA LEU A 443 -9.11 -15.77 -5.30
C LEU A 443 -8.51 -16.12 -6.67
N TYR A 444 -9.38 -16.32 -7.64
CA TYR A 444 -9.00 -16.43 -9.05
C TYR A 444 -8.66 -15.07 -9.66
N GLY A 445 -9.39 -14.05 -9.23
CA GLY A 445 -9.33 -12.71 -9.80
C GLY A 445 -10.34 -12.48 -10.91
N SER A 446 -10.55 -11.20 -11.19
CA SER A 446 -11.40 -10.73 -12.27
C SER A 446 -10.68 -9.54 -12.96
N GLU A 447 -11.35 -8.41 -13.16
CA GLU A 447 -10.77 -7.21 -13.78
C GLU A 447 -10.27 -7.47 -15.20
N TYR A 448 -10.88 -8.43 -15.89
CA TYR A 448 -10.51 -8.84 -17.26
C TYR A 448 -9.04 -9.29 -17.39
N TRP A 449 -8.41 -9.78 -16.31
CA TRP A 449 -7.00 -10.15 -16.33
C TRP A 449 -6.67 -11.24 -17.36
N THR A 450 -7.63 -12.16 -17.61
CA THR A 450 -7.46 -13.24 -18.60
C THR A 450 -7.43 -12.72 -20.05
N TYR A 451 -7.91 -11.50 -20.27
CA TYR A 451 -7.79 -10.77 -21.52
C TYR A 451 -6.58 -9.83 -21.53
N LEU A 452 -6.42 -9.00 -20.48
CA LEU A 452 -5.44 -7.91 -20.45
C LEU A 452 -4.00 -8.41 -20.29
N LEU A 453 -3.75 -9.27 -19.30
CA LEU A 453 -2.40 -9.67 -18.93
C LEU A 453 -1.70 -10.48 -20.03
N PRO A 454 -2.32 -11.52 -20.66
CA PRO A 454 -1.68 -12.25 -21.76
C PRO A 454 -1.37 -11.38 -22.98
N LYS A 455 -2.14 -10.32 -23.22
CA LYS A 455 -1.88 -9.37 -24.32
C LYS A 455 -0.66 -8.51 -24.06
N ARG A 456 -0.34 -8.22 -22.80
CA ARG A 456 0.83 -7.42 -22.40
C ARG A 456 2.11 -8.27 -22.37
N VAL A 457 2.06 -9.42 -21.70
CA VAL A 457 3.27 -10.19 -21.36
C VAL A 457 3.35 -11.55 -22.04
N GLY A 458 2.35 -11.91 -22.84
CA GLY A 458 2.20 -13.26 -23.41
C GLY A 458 1.61 -14.26 -22.41
N PRO A 459 1.02 -15.38 -22.92
CA PRO A 459 0.24 -16.31 -22.07
C PRO A 459 1.10 -17.05 -21.04
N VAL A 460 2.32 -17.44 -21.38
CA VAL A 460 3.23 -18.16 -20.47
C VAL A 460 3.63 -17.27 -19.29
N LYS A 461 4.01 -16.02 -19.56
CA LYS A 461 4.40 -15.08 -18.51
C LYS A 461 3.20 -14.63 -17.67
N ALA A 462 2.03 -14.53 -18.27
CA ALA A 462 0.80 -14.24 -17.53
C ALA A 462 0.50 -15.32 -16.49
N LEU A 463 0.61 -16.59 -16.87
CA LEU A 463 0.45 -17.71 -15.92
C LEU A 463 1.51 -17.68 -14.82
N GLU A 464 2.79 -17.46 -15.17
CA GLU A 464 3.87 -17.35 -14.18
C GLU A 464 3.56 -16.26 -13.12
N LEU A 465 3.14 -15.07 -13.56
CA LEU A 465 2.86 -13.93 -12.67
C LEU A 465 1.67 -14.18 -11.73
N THR A 466 0.64 -14.90 -12.20
CA THR A 466 -0.53 -15.19 -11.36
C THR A 466 -0.32 -16.36 -10.42
N GLU A 467 0.57 -17.30 -10.77
CA GLU A 467 0.88 -18.48 -9.95
C GLU A 467 2.01 -18.23 -8.93
N THR A 468 2.90 -17.27 -9.19
CA THR A 468 4.04 -16.97 -8.31
C THR A 468 3.72 -15.73 -7.47
N PRO A 469 3.46 -15.87 -6.15
CA PRO A 469 3.06 -14.74 -5.30
C PRO A 469 4.26 -13.86 -4.87
N LEU A 470 5.18 -13.57 -5.80
CA LEU A 470 6.29 -12.66 -5.61
C LEU A 470 6.04 -11.33 -6.33
N PRO A 471 6.51 -10.22 -5.76
CA PRO A 471 6.39 -8.91 -6.39
C PRO A 471 7.30 -8.80 -7.62
N ILE A 472 6.91 -7.92 -8.54
CA ILE A 472 7.77 -7.50 -9.65
C ILE A 472 8.12 -6.01 -9.54
N GLY A 473 9.40 -5.71 -9.74
CA GLY A 473 9.91 -4.34 -9.80
C GLY A 473 9.85 -3.76 -11.21
N MET A 474 10.10 -2.47 -11.33
CA MET A 474 9.92 -1.69 -12.56
C MET A 474 10.77 -2.19 -13.74
N LYS A 475 12.03 -2.53 -13.50
CA LYS A 475 12.93 -3.03 -14.57
C LYS A 475 12.36 -4.31 -15.20
N LYS A 476 11.95 -5.27 -14.36
CA LYS A 476 11.33 -6.53 -14.82
C LYS A 476 9.97 -6.25 -15.49
N ALA A 477 9.14 -5.40 -14.89
CA ALA A 477 7.83 -5.05 -15.44
C ALA A 477 7.94 -4.44 -16.85
N LYS A 478 8.90 -3.54 -17.08
CA LYS A 478 9.15 -2.95 -18.41
C LYS A 478 9.71 -3.99 -19.39
N ALA A 479 10.68 -4.80 -18.95
CA ALA A 479 11.31 -5.81 -19.80
C ALA A 479 10.33 -6.87 -20.34
N ILE A 480 9.29 -7.21 -19.57
CA ILE A 480 8.27 -8.19 -19.99
C ILE A 480 7.05 -7.54 -20.67
N GLY A 481 7.03 -6.21 -20.85
CA GLY A 481 5.92 -5.49 -21.48
C GLY A 481 4.72 -5.23 -20.58
N TYR A 482 4.84 -5.46 -19.27
CA TYR A 482 3.76 -5.18 -18.30
C TYR A 482 3.47 -3.68 -18.19
N ILE A 483 4.52 -2.84 -18.24
CA ILE A 483 4.41 -1.38 -18.32
C ILE A 483 5.14 -0.85 -19.55
N ASP A 484 4.75 0.34 -20.00
CA ASP A 484 5.33 1.02 -21.17
C ASP A 484 6.46 1.97 -20.81
N GLU A 485 6.39 2.67 -19.65
CA GLU A 485 7.38 3.67 -19.25
C GLU A 485 7.68 3.61 -17.76
N ILE A 486 8.95 3.91 -17.42
CA ILE A 486 9.39 4.18 -16.06
C ILE A 486 9.63 5.69 -15.95
N LEU A 487 8.92 6.35 -15.03
CA LEU A 487 9.04 7.77 -14.73
C LEU A 487 9.87 7.97 -13.45
N PRO A 488 10.44 9.20 -13.25
CA PRO A 488 11.28 9.48 -12.09
C PRO A 488 10.63 9.20 -10.73
N ASP A 489 11.47 9.03 -9.71
CA ASP A 489 11.05 8.68 -8.35
C ASP A 489 10.60 9.88 -7.50
N THR A 490 10.99 11.11 -7.85
CA THR A 490 10.56 12.30 -7.11
C THR A 490 9.22 12.81 -7.60
N HIS A 491 8.39 13.36 -6.69
CA HIS A 491 7.05 13.83 -7.03
C HIS A 491 7.06 14.92 -8.13
N ALA A 492 7.95 15.89 -8.01
CA ALA A 492 8.03 17.00 -8.95
C ALA A 492 8.41 16.53 -10.37
N GLU A 493 9.50 15.76 -10.48
CA GLU A 493 9.97 15.24 -11.77
C GLU A 493 8.99 14.24 -12.40
N TYR A 494 8.32 13.41 -11.57
CA TYR A 494 7.30 12.49 -12.05
C TYR A 494 6.16 13.24 -12.73
N HIS A 495 5.55 14.19 -12.03
CA HIS A 495 4.40 14.94 -12.56
C HIS A 495 4.78 15.82 -13.75
N GLU A 496 5.97 16.42 -13.76
CA GLU A 496 6.49 17.17 -14.90
C GLU A 496 6.64 16.27 -16.13
N GLN A 497 7.31 15.11 -15.99
CA GLN A 497 7.51 14.21 -17.11
C GLN A 497 6.21 13.56 -17.58
N LEU A 498 5.31 13.17 -16.65
CA LEU A 498 4.00 12.66 -16.97
C LEU A 498 3.22 13.64 -17.83
N SER A 499 3.11 14.90 -17.38
CA SER A 499 2.38 15.95 -18.09
C SER A 499 2.99 16.21 -19.46
N ARG A 500 4.30 16.41 -19.53
CA ARG A 500 5.01 16.65 -20.81
C ARG A 500 4.79 15.51 -21.82
N LYS A 501 4.87 14.26 -21.38
CA LYS A 501 4.66 13.08 -22.26
C LYS A 501 3.19 12.94 -22.68
N ALA A 502 2.23 13.15 -21.79
CA ALA A 502 0.80 13.07 -22.08
C ALA A 502 0.37 14.20 -23.04
N GLU A 503 0.87 15.43 -22.85
CA GLU A 503 0.63 16.57 -23.73
C GLU A 503 1.27 16.35 -25.12
N ALA A 504 2.50 15.81 -25.17
CA ALA A 504 3.15 15.44 -26.43
C ALA A 504 2.35 14.35 -27.18
N LEU A 505 1.79 13.39 -26.46
CA LEU A 505 0.90 12.37 -27.04
C LEU A 505 -0.37 13.00 -27.63
N ALA A 506 -1.01 13.93 -26.90
CA ALA A 506 -2.20 14.64 -27.38
C ALA A 506 -1.93 15.54 -28.61
N ALA A 507 -0.73 16.10 -28.71
CA ALA A 507 -0.29 16.95 -29.81
C ALA A 507 0.36 16.16 -30.96
N SER A 508 0.56 14.86 -30.81
CA SER A 508 1.26 14.03 -31.81
C SER A 508 0.55 14.04 -33.15
N PRO A 509 1.27 14.20 -34.28
CA PRO A 509 0.70 14.01 -35.61
C PRO A 509 0.18 12.59 -35.86
N GLU A 510 0.70 11.61 -35.12
CA GLU A 510 0.28 10.21 -35.17
C GLU A 510 -0.98 9.92 -34.34
N TYR A 511 -1.50 10.88 -33.59
CA TYR A 511 -2.64 10.68 -32.68
C TYR A 511 -3.85 10.04 -33.35
N VAL A 512 -4.23 10.55 -34.52
CA VAL A 512 -5.40 10.06 -35.28
C VAL A 512 -5.19 8.60 -35.70
N ARG A 513 -3.98 8.25 -36.14
CA ARG A 513 -3.62 6.88 -36.50
C ARG A 513 -3.65 5.98 -35.28
N MET A 514 -3.05 6.38 -34.17
CA MET A 514 -3.05 5.61 -32.93
C MET A 514 -4.48 5.32 -32.44
N LEU A 515 -5.37 6.31 -32.54
CA LEU A 515 -6.78 6.14 -32.16
C LEU A 515 -7.52 5.18 -33.11
N ALA A 516 -7.24 5.25 -34.41
CA ALA A 516 -7.79 4.31 -35.40
C ALA A 516 -7.30 2.87 -35.17
N ASP A 517 -6.00 2.70 -34.90
CA ASP A 517 -5.40 1.40 -34.55
C ASP A 517 -5.98 0.81 -33.27
N LYS A 518 -6.25 1.66 -32.25
CA LYS A 518 -6.94 1.25 -31.03
C LYS A 518 -8.33 0.69 -31.32
N ARG A 519 -9.14 1.39 -32.10
CA ARG A 519 -10.49 0.97 -32.48
C ARG A 519 -10.47 -0.35 -33.25
N GLU A 520 -9.57 -0.46 -34.21
CA GLU A 520 -9.44 -1.70 -35.02
C GLU A 520 -8.97 -2.88 -34.20
N ARG A 521 -7.99 -2.69 -33.28
CA ARG A 521 -7.59 -3.74 -32.33
C ARG A 521 -8.77 -4.18 -31.48
N ARG A 522 -9.53 -3.22 -30.90
CA ARG A 522 -10.70 -3.53 -30.06
C ARG A 522 -11.76 -4.30 -30.82
N ARG A 523 -12.06 -3.88 -32.06
CA ARG A 523 -13.02 -4.55 -32.93
C ARG A 523 -12.60 -6.00 -33.24
N ARG A 524 -11.35 -6.23 -33.60
CA ARG A 524 -10.82 -7.59 -33.87
C ARG A 524 -10.88 -8.48 -32.64
N ASP A 525 -10.53 -7.95 -31.48
CA ASP A 525 -10.56 -8.69 -30.23
C ASP A 525 -12.00 -9.08 -29.85
N GLU A 526 -12.96 -8.16 -30.02
CA GLU A 526 -14.37 -8.42 -29.74
C GLU A 526 -14.96 -9.49 -30.66
N LEU A 527 -14.57 -9.50 -31.94
CA LEU A 527 -14.97 -10.54 -32.90
C LEU A 527 -14.35 -11.89 -32.59
N ALA A 528 -13.11 -11.92 -32.14
CA ALA A 528 -12.41 -13.16 -31.78
C ALA A 528 -12.98 -13.80 -30.50
N ARG A 529 -13.18 -13.00 -29.48
CA ARG A 529 -13.83 -13.37 -28.22
C ARG A 529 -14.35 -12.12 -27.52
N PRO A 530 -15.66 -11.98 -27.31
CA PRO A 530 -16.23 -10.79 -26.71
C PRO A 530 -15.80 -10.63 -25.23
N LEU A 531 -15.66 -9.37 -24.78
CA LEU A 531 -15.30 -9.05 -23.39
C LEU A 531 -16.28 -9.68 -22.39
N SER A 532 -17.55 -9.76 -22.74
CA SER A 532 -18.57 -10.42 -21.90
C SER A 532 -18.25 -11.90 -21.62
N ALA A 533 -17.61 -12.60 -22.55
CA ALA A 533 -17.20 -14.01 -22.35
C ALA A 533 -15.99 -14.14 -21.40
N TYR A 534 -15.06 -13.17 -21.41
CA TYR A 534 -13.98 -13.12 -20.41
C TYR A 534 -14.53 -12.85 -19.02
N ARG A 535 -15.36 -11.80 -18.86
CA ARG A 535 -16.01 -11.46 -17.59
C ARG A 535 -16.82 -12.63 -17.04
N ALA A 536 -17.63 -13.28 -17.87
CA ALA A 536 -18.45 -14.39 -17.42
C ALA A 536 -17.61 -15.56 -16.89
N ALA A 537 -16.51 -15.90 -17.58
CA ALA A 537 -15.60 -16.96 -17.17
C ALA A 537 -14.90 -16.63 -15.84
N GLU A 538 -14.35 -15.42 -15.70
CA GLU A 538 -13.69 -14.95 -14.46
C GLU A 538 -14.66 -14.93 -13.29
N LEU A 539 -15.83 -14.33 -13.46
CA LEU A 539 -16.86 -14.22 -12.43
C LEU A 539 -17.44 -15.58 -12.02
N GLN A 540 -17.45 -16.58 -12.90
CA GLN A 540 -17.84 -17.94 -12.52
C GLN A 540 -16.85 -18.55 -11.51
N HIS A 541 -15.54 -18.34 -11.70
CA HIS A 541 -14.54 -18.74 -10.73
C HIS A 541 -14.66 -17.95 -9.43
N MET A 542 -14.82 -16.61 -9.52
CA MET A 542 -15.00 -15.76 -8.34
C MET A 542 -16.24 -16.14 -7.53
N LYS A 543 -17.34 -16.51 -8.17
CA LYS A 543 -18.54 -17.01 -7.49
C LYS A 543 -18.24 -18.27 -6.67
N THR A 544 -17.40 -19.16 -7.19
CA THR A 544 -16.95 -20.36 -6.48
C THR A 544 -16.08 -20.01 -5.26
N ASN A 545 -15.17 -19.04 -5.40
CA ASN A 545 -14.34 -18.56 -4.29
C ASN A 545 -15.20 -17.92 -3.18
N PHE A 546 -16.16 -17.06 -3.56
CA PHE A 546 -17.05 -16.38 -2.61
C PHE A 546 -18.07 -17.33 -1.94
N ALA A 547 -18.36 -18.48 -2.56
CA ALA A 547 -19.13 -19.55 -1.93
C ALA A 547 -18.31 -20.41 -0.93
N GLY A 548 -17.05 -20.07 -0.69
CA GLY A 548 -16.16 -20.77 0.23
C GLY A 548 -15.54 -22.05 -0.33
N LYS A 549 -15.59 -22.26 -1.64
CA LYS A 549 -14.91 -23.37 -2.30
C LYS A 549 -13.49 -22.97 -2.72
N PHE A 550 -12.56 -23.92 -2.59
CA PHE A 550 -11.18 -23.71 -3.03
C PHE A 550 -11.09 -23.68 -4.55
N TYR A 551 -10.24 -22.81 -5.07
CA TYR A 551 -9.88 -22.79 -6.48
C TYR A 551 -8.36 -22.94 -6.61
N GLY A 552 -7.92 -24.14 -7.03
CA GLY A 552 -6.51 -24.41 -7.37
C GLY A 552 -5.49 -24.19 -6.26
N GLY A 553 -5.90 -24.11 -4.98
CA GLY A 553 -5.00 -23.81 -3.89
C GLY A 553 -5.55 -24.21 -2.52
N GLU A 554 -4.67 -24.16 -1.52
CA GLU A 554 -4.94 -24.52 -0.12
C GLU A 554 -5.63 -23.39 0.68
N VAL A 555 -5.76 -22.17 0.08
CA VAL A 555 -6.23 -20.97 0.77
C VAL A 555 -7.72 -20.76 0.56
N ASN A 556 -8.49 -20.69 1.64
CA ASN A 556 -9.89 -20.29 1.63
C ASN A 556 -10.01 -18.76 1.69
N TYR A 557 -10.79 -18.17 0.77
CA TYR A 557 -10.99 -16.72 0.70
C TYR A 557 -11.52 -16.11 1.99
N HIS A 558 -12.52 -16.73 2.62
CA HIS A 558 -13.13 -16.16 3.82
C HIS A 558 -12.17 -16.17 5.00
N GLU A 559 -11.37 -17.24 5.13
CA GLU A 559 -10.33 -17.33 6.15
C GLU A 559 -9.19 -16.33 5.88
N ALA A 560 -8.70 -16.25 4.65
CA ALA A 560 -7.64 -15.31 4.26
C ALA A 560 -8.07 -13.86 4.50
N ARG A 561 -9.30 -13.49 4.09
CA ARG A 561 -9.88 -12.18 4.33
C ARG A 561 -9.98 -11.89 5.84
N TYR A 562 -10.55 -12.81 6.62
CA TYR A 562 -10.67 -12.68 8.07
C TYR A 562 -9.32 -12.44 8.73
N ASN A 563 -8.33 -13.28 8.42
CA ASN A 563 -6.98 -13.17 8.95
C ASN A 563 -6.33 -11.83 8.59
N PHE A 564 -6.50 -11.38 7.34
CA PHE A 564 -5.98 -10.10 6.87
C PHE A 564 -6.61 -8.91 7.62
N VAL A 565 -7.94 -8.86 7.71
CA VAL A 565 -8.68 -7.75 8.33
C VAL A 565 -8.42 -7.67 9.82
N HIS A 566 -8.40 -8.82 10.51
CA HIS A 566 -8.16 -8.92 11.95
C HIS A 566 -6.66 -8.95 12.32
N LYS A 567 -5.77 -8.79 11.32
CA LYS A 567 -4.30 -8.76 11.51
C LYS A 567 -3.76 -9.97 12.27
N ILE A 568 -4.34 -11.14 11.99
CA ILE A 568 -3.86 -12.40 12.53
C ILE A 568 -2.54 -12.75 11.84
N ARG A 569 -1.47 -12.89 12.62
CA ARG A 569 -0.16 -13.24 12.10
C ARG A 569 -0.17 -14.67 11.53
N PRO A 570 0.54 -14.92 10.42
CA PRO A 570 0.75 -16.28 9.95
C PRO A 570 1.46 -17.09 11.02
N LYS A 571 1.26 -18.40 11.03
CA LYS A 571 1.92 -19.32 11.97
C LYS A 571 3.35 -19.65 11.55
N GLU A 572 3.64 -19.50 10.27
CA GLU A 572 4.94 -19.81 9.65
C GLU A 572 5.22 -18.87 8.48
N THR A 573 6.47 -18.78 8.09
CA THR A 573 6.85 -18.05 6.86
C THR A 573 6.41 -18.85 5.65
N ALA A 574 5.69 -18.19 4.72
CA ALA A 574 5.22 -18.84 3.50
C ALA A 574 6.38 -19.42 2.67
N ALA A 575 6.22 -20.64 2.17
CA ALA A 575 7.28 -21.39 1.48
C ALA A 575 7.86 -20.66 0.24
N TYR A 576 7.08 -19.81 -0.42
CA TYR A 576 7.56 -19.04 -1.56
C TYR A 576 8.53 -17.91 -1.17
N LEU A 577 8.52 -17.46 0.09
CA LEU A 577 9.46 -16.50 0.67
C LEU A 577 10.68 -17.20 1.27
N ALA A 578 10.46 -18.31 1.94
CA ALA A 578 11.44 -19.08 2.70
C ALA A 578 12.23 -20.04 1.79
N LYS A 579 13.11 -19.51 0.94
CA LYS A 579 13.95 -20.33 0.05
C LYS A 579 14.80 -21.34 0.83
N HIS A 580 15.22 -20.99 2.05
CA HIS A 580 15.94 -21.89 2.97
C HIS A 580 15.16 -23.17 3.34
N MET A 581 13.83 -23.11 3.39
CA MET A 581 13.02 -24.30 3.68
C MET A 581 13.03 -25.32 2.54
N ARG A 582 13.22 -24.88 1.28
CA ARG A 582 13.39 -25.79 0.13
C ARG A 582 14.72 -26.54 0.20
N LEU A 583 15.75 -25.89 0.73
CA LEU A 583 17.07 -26.54 0.95
C LEU A 583 16.97 -27.67 1.98
N ASP A 584 16.16 -27.47 3.03
CA ASP A 584 15.91 -28.49 4.04
C ASP A 584 15.21 -29.72 3.44
N MET A 585 14.16 -29.50 2.63
CA MET A 585 13.45 -30.58 1.91
C MET A 585 14.33 -31.35 0.93
N ALA A 586 15.22 -30.65 0.21
CA ALA A 586 16.15 -31.28 -0.71
C ALA A 586 17.13 -32.20 0.04
N ARG A 587 17.76 -31.70 1.12
CA ARG A 587 18.63 -32.50 1.99
C ARG A 587 17.93 -33.71 2.61
N PHE A 588 16.68 -33.52 3.05
CA PHE A 588 15.87 -34.61 3.61
C PHE A 588 15.57 -35.70 2.57
N ASN A 589 15.31 -35.33 1.33
CA ASN A 589 15.07 -36.24 0.24
C ASN A 589 16.36 -36.97 -0.21
N GLU A 590 17.52 -36.28 -0.21
CA GLU A 590 18.84 -36.90 -0.46
C GLU A 590 19.16 -37.97 0.60
N LEU A 591 18.87 -37.70 1.87
CA LEU A 591 19.08 -38.65 2.98
C LEU A 591 18.08 -39.83 2.96
N ARG A 592 16.95 -39.70 2.26
CA ARG A 592 15.94 -40.76 2.10
C ARG A 592 16.12 -41.59 0.81
N GLN A 593 17.06 -41.28 -0.07
CA GLN A 593 17.38 -42.19 -1.16
C GLN A 593 17.96 -43.49 -0.55
N PRO A 594 17.37 -44.65 -0.82
CA PRO A 594 17.93 -45.88 -0.35
C PRO A 594 19.35 -46.00 -0.93
N LEU A 595 20.32 -46.28 -0.07
CA LEU A 595 21.64 -46.72 -0.52
C LEU A 595 21.40 -47.85 -1.55
N ALA A 596 21.66 -47.54 -2.82
CA ALA A 596 21.64 -48.56 -3.87
C ALA A 596 22.76 -49.57 -3.52
N TYR A 597 22.36 -50.75 -3.08
CA TYR A 597 23.22 -51.89 -2.98
C TYR A 597 23.41 -52.51 -4.35
#